data_1f601c006a257995dd5fe95543d9964d
#
_entry.id   1f601c006a257995dd5fe95543d9964d
#
_cell.length_a   1.000
_cell.length_b   1.000
_cell.length_c   1.000
_cell.angle_alpha   90.00
_cell.angle_beta   90.00
_cell.angle_gamma   90.00
#
_symmetry.space_group_name_H-M   'P 1'
#
loop_
_entity.id
_entity.type
_entity.pdbx_description
1 polymer ?
#
loop_
_entity_poly.entity_id
_entity_poly.type
_entity_poly.pdbx_seq_one_letter_code
_entity_poly.pdbx_strand_id
1 'polypeptide(L)'
;MPGTTPVGRAGTALAVGLTIAIVELTLITAYIHLTLGGTLFTLNALGYAALAAALALTAIPHPFVRRFAWLPRVGLGAYTVATIVGYIVIGPYFTLGWIAKGIEVAILVLLAVDLIRLYGSPSGLVRAAMASLRPGPGPIPAA
;
A
#
# COMPACT_ATOMS: atom_id res chain seq x y z
N MET A 1 -2.14 -37.62 -6.00
CA MET A 1 -1.82 -36.39 -5.29
C MET A 1 -1.23 -35.43 -6.29
N PRO A 2 -1.90 -34.34 -6.74
CA PRO A 2 -1.28 -33.36 -7.63
C PRO A 2 -0.30 -32.52 -6.80
N GLY A 3 1.01 -32.68 -7.11
CA GLY A 3 2.07 -31.91 -6.49
C GLY A 3 1.92 -30.44 -6.81
N THR A 4 1.83 -29.59 -5.80
CA THR A 4 1.89 -28.13 -5.93
C THR A 4 3.22 -27.75 -6.58
N THR A 5 3.16 -27.24 -7.80
CA THR A 5 4.33 -26.83 -8.58
C THR A 5 5.17 -25.78 -7.82
N PRO A 6 6.51 -25.85 -7.88
CA PRO A 6 7.42 -24.92 -7.20
C PRO A 6 7.15 -23.45 -7.51
N VAL A 7 6.60 -23.16 -8.70
CA VAL A 7 6.22 -21.80 -9.17
C VAL A 7 5.18 -21.13 -8.27
N GLY A 8 4.23 -21.88 -7.70
CA GLY A 8 3.22 -21.31 -6.81
C GLY A 8 3.79 -20.80 -5.47
N ARG A 9 4.77 -21.52 -4.91
CA ARG A 9 5.40 -21.13 -3.63
C ARG A 9 6.29 -19.89 -3.76
N ALA A 10 7.04 -19.78 -4.85
CA ALA A 10 7.90 -18.62 -5.11
C ALA A 10 7.06 -17.34 -5.30
N GLY A 11 5.95 -17.42 -6.03
CA GLY A 11 5.04 -16.29 -6.23
C GLY A 11 4.40 -15.81 -4.92
N THR A 12 4.04 -16.74 -4.04
CA THR A 12 3.49 -16.40 -2.71
C THR A 12 4.54 -15.76 -1.82
N ALA A 13 5.78 -16.30 -1.79
CA ALA A 13 6.87 -15.74 -1.00
C ALA A 13 7.22 -14.31 -1.44
N LEU A 14 7.27 -14.05 -2.75
CA LEU A 14 7.48 -12.70 -3.29
C LEU A 14 6.36 -11.75 -2.87
N ALA A 15 5.11 -12.19 -2.95
CA ALA A 15 3.95 -11.40 -2.53
C ALA A 15 4.03 -10.96 -1.08
N VAL A 16 4.32 -11.91 -0.20
CA VAL A 16 4.45 -11.64 1.25
C VAL A 16 5.65 -10.73 1.51
N GLY A 17 6.80 -11.01 0.88
CA GLY A 17 8.01 -10.20 1.02
C GLY A 17 7.80 -8.74 0.59
N LEU A 18 7.12 -8.49 -0.54
CA LEU A 18 6.78 -7.14 -1.00
C LEU A 18 5.88 -6.42 0.00
N THR A 19 4.83 -7.07 0.49
CA THR A 19 3.93 -6.46 1.46
C THR A 19 4.66 -6.10 2.75
N ILE A 20 5.49 -7.01 3.28
CA ILE A 20 6.30 -6.76 4.47
C ILE A 20 7.25 -5.57 4.25
N ALA A 21 8.01 -5.56 3.16
CA ALA A 21 8.94 -4.49 2.85
C ALA A 21 8.26 -3.12 2.73
N ILE A 22 7.08 -3.05 2.08
CA ILE A 22 6.32 -1.82 1.97
C ILE A 22 5.84 -1.35 3.35
N VAL A 23 5.30 -2.26 4.17
CA VAL A 23 4.83 -1.94 5.53
C VAL A 23 5.98 -1.43 6.41
N GLU A 24 7.12 -2.12 6.40
CA GLU A 24 8.30 -1.73 7.18
C GLU A 24 8.81 -0.34 6.77
N LEU A 25 9.02 -0.08 5.48
CA LEU A 25 9.45 1.22 4.99
C LEU A 25 8.44 2.32 5.32
N THR A 26 7.14 2.01 5.26
CA THR A 26 6.08 2.95 5.63
C THR A 26 6.11 3.29 7.12
N LEU A 27 6.38 2.31 7.99
CA LEU A 27 6.54 2.54 9.43
C LEU A 27 7.83 3.30 9.75
N ILE A 28 8.91 3.04 9.01
CA ILE A 28 10.18 3.79 9.17
C ILE A 28 9.96 5.26 8.82
N THR A 29 9.30 5.57 7.68
CA THR A 29 9.02 6.97 7.34
C THR A 29 8.04 7.62 8.32
N ALA A 30 7.05 6.87 8.84
CA ALA A 30 6.16 7.35 9.91
C ALA A 30 6.97 7.73 11.18
N TYR A 31 7.89 6.87 11.59
CA TYR A 31 8.76 7.13 12.74
C TYR A 31 9.63 8.37 12.52
N ILE A 32 10.25 8.52 11.34
CA ILE A 32 11.04 9.72 11.02
C ILE A 32 10.19 10.99 11.16
N HIS A 33 8.98 11.01 10.61
CA HIS A 33 8.08 12.15 10.73
C HIS A 33 7.72 12.43 12.20
N LEU A 34 7.48 11.40 13.00
CA LEU A 34 7.19 11.57 14.42
C LEU A 34 8.35 12.23 15.19
N THR A 35 9.61 11.88 14.86
CA THR A 35 10.80 12.46 15.50
C THR A 35 11.05 13.92 15.13
N LEU A 36 10.50 14.41 14.01
CA LEU A 36 10.64 15.80 13.59
C LEU A 36 9.81 16.77 14.45
N GLY A 37 8.80 16.27 15.14
CA GLY A 37 7.94 17.06 16.02
C GLY A 37 7.01 18.03 15.30
N GLY A 38 6.09 18.64 16.05
CA GLY A 38 5.09 19.55 15.50
C GLY A 38 3.87 18.84 14.88
N THR A 39 2.75 19.57 14.83
CA THR A 39 1.44 19.01 14.46
C THR A 39 1.42 18.39 13.06
N LEU A 40 2.03 19.08 12.08
CA LEU A 40 2.03 18.61 10.69
C LEU A 40 2.77 17.27 10.54
N PHE A 41 3.94 17.16 11.15
CA PHE A 41 4.73 15.93 11.08
C PHE A 41 4.08 14.78 11.86
N THR A 42 3.46 15.07 13.01
CA THR A 42 2.71 14.08 13.78
C THR A 42 1.51 13.55 12.99
N LEU A 43 0.72 14.43 12.34
CA LEU A 43 -0.39 14.01 11.48
C LEU A 43 0.11 13.18 10.29
N ASN A 44 1.25 13.56 9.72
CA ASN A 44 1.86 12.81 8.62
C ASN A 44 2.32 11.40 9.08
N ALA A 45 2.92 11.31 10.25
CA ALA A 45 3.29 10.03 10.86
C ALA A 45 2.08 9.12 11.08
N LEU A 46 0.99 9.67 11.64
CA LEU A 46 -0.26 8.93 11.86
C LEU A 46 -0.89 8.47 10.54
N GLY A 47 -0.86 9.30 9.50
CA GLY A 47 -1.33 8.93 8.16
C GLY A 47 -0.57 7.73 7.60
N TYR A 48 0.76 7.75 7.65
CA TYR A 48 1.58 6.61 7.23
C TYR A 48 1.33 5.36 8.08
N ALA A 49 1.24 5.49 9.41
CA ALA A 49 0.97 4.36 10.30
C ALA A 49 -0.40 3.72 10.01
N ALA A 50 -1.43 4.52 9.79
CA ALA A 50 -2.77 4.05 9.44
C ALA A 50 -2.77 3.31 8.08
N LEU A 51 -2.06 3.83 7.07
CA LEU A 51 -1.94 3.20 5.76
C LEU A 51 -1.12 1.91 5.81
N ALA A 52 -0.06 1.86 6.62
CA ALA A 52 0.71 0.63 6.87
C ALA A 52 -0.18 -0.45 7.51
N ALA A 53 -0.95 -0.08 8.53
CA ALA A 53 -1.91 -1.00 9.17
C ALA A 53 -2.97 -1.49 8.19
N ALA A 54 -3.56 -0.59 7.39
CA ALA A 54 -4.55 -0.95 6.37
C ALA A 54 -3.96 -1.91 5.32
N LEU A 55 -2.70 -1.70 4.90
CA LEU A 55 -2.02 -2.59 3.98
C LEU A 55 -1.74 -3.96 4.62
N ALA A 56 -1.27 -4.00 5.87
CA ALA A 56 -1.03 -5.25 6.61
C ALA A 56 -2.32 -6.07 6.76
N LEU A 57 -3.46 -5.42 7.00
CA LEU A 57 -4.77 -6.07 7.07
C LEU A 57 -5.17 -6.77 5.77
N THR A 58 -4.60 -6.39 4.62
CA THR A 58 -4.87 -7.10 3.35
C THR A 58 -4.35 -8.53 3.32
N ALA A 59 -3.49 -8.92 4.28
CA ALA A 59 -3.06 -10.30 4.46
C ALA A 59 -4.15 -11.22 5.04
N ILE A 60 -5.21 -10.66 5.63
CA ILE A 60 -6.33 -11.44 6.18
C ILE A 60 -7.13 -12.05 5.03
N PRO A 61 -7.33 -13.39 5.02
CA PRO A 61 -8.04 -14.08 3.94
C PRO A 61 -9.57 -13.94 4.05
N HIS A 62 -10.06 -12.71 4.12
CA HIS A 62 -11.48 -12.39 4.21
C HIS A 62 -12.00 -11.84 2.88
N PRO A 63 -13.17 -12.26 2.37
CA PRO A 63 -13.69 -11.83 1.07
C PRO A 63 -13.82 -10.31 0.92
N PHE A 64 -14.32 -9.63 1.95
CA PHE A 64 -14.42 -8.17 1.98
C PHE A 64 -13.04 -7.50 1.85
N VAL A 65 -12.04 -7.96 2.62
CA VAL A 65 -10.68 -7.43 2.59
C VAL A 65 -10.06 -7.60 1.20
N ARG A 66 -10.22 -8.78 0.60
CA ARG A 66 -9.72 -9.07 -0.76
C ARG A 66 -10.37 -8.19 -1.82
N ARG A 67 -11.68 -7.91 -1.67
CA ARG A 67 -12.44 -7.04 -2.58
C ARG A 67 -11.87 -5.61 -2.61
N PHE A 68 -11.42 -5.08 -1.48
CA PHE A 68 -10.92 -3.72 -1.33
C PHE A 68 -9.39 -3.64 -1.15
N ALA A 69 -8.66 -4.73 -1.43
CA ALA A 69 -7.21 -4.79 -1.25
C ALA A 69 -6.40 -3.78 -2.10
N TRP A 70 -7.00 -3.23 -3.16
CA TRP A 70 -6.41 -2.16 -3.97
C TRP A 70 -6.38 -0.82 -3.24
N LEU A 71 -7.35 -0.56 -2.36
CA LEU A 71 -7.57 0.75 -1.73
C LEU A 71 -6.39 1.22 -0.87
N PRO A 72 -5.85 0.43 0.09
CA PRO A 72 -4.69 0.87 0.87
C PRO A 72 -3.43 1.04 0.02
N ARG A 73 -3.27 0.29 -1.07
CA ARG A 73 -2.13 0.43 -1.99
C ARG A 73 -2.16 1.74 -2.77
N VAL A 74 -3.30 2.05 -3.37
CA VAL A 74 -3.52 3.32 -4.09
C VAL A 74 -3.49 4.49 -3.11
N GLY A 75 -4.12 4.34 -1.95
CA GLY A 75 -4.12 5.35 -0.89
C GLY A 75 -2.71 5.68 -0.40
N LEU A 76 -1.90 4.66 -0.11
CA LEU A 76 -0.50 4.86 0.29
C LEU A 76 0.31 5.53 -0.83
N GLY A 77 0.15 5.10 -2.08
CA GLY A 77 0.82 5.72 -3.22
C GLY A 77 0.48 7.20 -3.37
N ALA A 78 -0.81 7.53 -3.37
CA ALA A 78 -1.28 8.92 -3.47
C ALA A 78 -0.80 9.78 -2.29
N TYR A 79 -0.87 9.24 -1.07
CA TYR A 79 -0.39 9.92 0.12
C TYR A 79 1.11 10.20 0.06
N THR A 80 1.91 9.21 -0.33
CA THR A 80 3.36 9.32 -0.49
C THR A 80 3.73 10.36 -1.56
N VAL A 81 3.03 10.38 -2.70
CA VAL A 81 3.24 11.43 -3.72
C VAL A 81 2.93 12.81 -3.15
N ALA A 82 1.82 12.95 -2.43
CA ALA A 82 1.45 14.24 -1.82
C ALA A 82 2.48 14.74 -0.81
N THR A 83 3.06 13.85 0.01
CA THR A 83 4.11 14.23 0.98
C THR A 83 5.44 14.59 0.31
N ILE A 84 5.82 13.89 -0.78
CA ILE A 84 7.00 14.25 -1.56
C ILE A 84 6.83 15.64 -2.20
N VAL A 85 5.69 15.86 -2.86
CA VAL A 85 5.38 17.16 -3.50
C VAL A 85 5.34 18.27 -2.44
N GLY A 86 4.66 18.06 -1.33
CA GLY A 86 4.61 19.02 -0.22
C GLY A 86 6.00 19.38 0.29
N TYR A 87 6.88 18.41 0.47
CA TYR A 87 8.26 18.65 0.90
C TYR A 87 9.06 19.47 -0.14
N ILE A 88 8.90 19.17 -1.43
CA ILE A 88 9.60 19.89 -2.50
C ILE A 88 9.12 21.35 -2.60
N VAL A 89 7.81 21.59 -2.38
CA VAL A 89 7.21 22.91 -2.57
C VAL A 89 7.40 23.83 -1.35
N ILE A 90 7.23 23.31 -0.15
CA ILE A 90 7.18 24.10 1.09
C ILE A 90 8.02 23.54 2.22
N GLY A 91 8.73 22.44 2.01
CA GLY A 91 9.46 21.75 3.07
C GLY A 91 10.71 22.50 3.52
N PRO A 92 11.09 22.41 4.79
CA PRO A 92 12.40 22.82 5.27
C PRO A 92 13.44 21.77 4.84
N TYR A 93 14.35 22.14 3.95
CA TYR A 93 15.34 21.23 3.38
C TYR A 93 16.44 20.89 4.39
N PHE A 94 16.35 19.70 4.98
CA PHE A 94 17.34 19.17 5.92
C PHE A 94 17.62 17.68 5.63
N THR A 95 18.76 17.17 6.09
CA THR A 95 19.27 15.83 5.74
C THR A 95 18.27 14.71 6.04
N LEU A 96 17.64 14.71 7.24
CA LEU A 96 16.69 13.69 7.61
C LEU A 96 15.42 13.71 6.74
N GLY A 97 15.01 14.90 6.30
CA GLY A 97 13.91 15.06 5.35
C GLY A 97 14.22 14.41 4.00
N TRP A 98 15.42 14.56 3.48
CA TRP A 98 15.85 13.91 2.23
C TRP A 98 15.95 12.39 2.38
N ILE A 99 16.39 11.88 3.54
CA ILE A 99 16.37 10.45 3.85
C ILE A 99 14.93 9.91 3.81
N ALA A 100 13.99 10.60 4.45
CA ALA A 100 12.57 10.23 4.40
C ALA A 100 12.06 10.19 2.95
N LYS A 101 12.40 11.18 2.12
CA LYS A 101 12.00 11.21 0.70
C LYS A 101 12.63 10.06 -0.11
N GLY A 102 13.85 9.66 0.18
CA GLY A 102 14.46 8.47 -0.41
C GLY A 102 13.68 7.19 -0.08
N ILE A 103 13.25 7.03 1.18
CA ILE A 103 12.41 5.89 1.62
C ILE A 103 11.04 5.96 0.93
N GLU A 104 10.42 7.13 0.84
CA GLU A 104 9.14 7.33 0.20
C GLU A 104 9.17 6.98 -1.30
N VAL A 105 10.26 7.33 -2.01
CA VAL A 105 10.48 6.90 -3.40
C VAL A 105 10.60 5.38 -3.49
N ALA A 106 11.32 4.73 -2.57
CA ALA A 106 11.40 3.27 -2.53
C ALA A 106 10.01 2.63 -2.30
N ILE A 107 9.18 3.19 -1.42
CA ILE A 107 7.78 2.76 -1.22
C ILE A 107 7.01 2.83 -2.54
N LEU A 108 7.11 3.93 -3.30
CA LEU A 108 6.41 4.08 -4.58
C LEU A 108 6.85 3.02 -5.61
N VAL A 109 8.16 2.74 -5.69
CA VAL A 109 8.69 1.71 -6.58
C VAL A 109 8.15 0.33 -6.21
N LEU A 110 8.19 -0.04 -4.93
CA LEU A 110 7.68 -1.33 -4.47
C LEU A 110 6.16 -1.45 -4.65
N LEU A 111 5.41 -0.37 -4.41
CA LEU A 111 3.96 -0.33 -4.68
C LEU A 111 3.67 -0.51 -6.17
N ALA A 112 4.43 0.12 -7.06
CA ALA A 112 4.27 -0.05 -8.51
C ALA A 112 4.49 -1.52 -8.91
N VAL A 113 5.54 -2.15 -8.39
CA VAL A 113 5.81 -3.59 -8.62
C VAL A 113 4.67 -4.45 -8.09
N ASP A 114 4.17 -4.18 -6.87
CA ASP A 114 3.08 -4.96 -6.26
C ASP A 114 1.75 -4.79 -7.02
N LEU A 115 1.43 -3.57 -7.45
CA LEU A 115 0.24 -3.27 -8.25
C LEU A 115 0.29 -3.94 -9.64
N ILE A 116 1.44 -3.89 -10.33
CA ILE A 116 1.62 -4.56 -11.62
C ILE A 116 1.48 -6.08 -11.44
N ARG A 117 2.07 -6.64 -10.40
CA ARG A 117 1.97 -8.06 -10.08
C ARG A 117 0.53 -8.50 -9.82
N LEU A 118 -0.25 -7.70 -9.09
CA LEU A 118 -1.63 -8.03 -8.70
C LEU A 118 -2.65 -7.81 -9.81
N TYR A 119 -2.50 -6.73 -10.58
CA TYR A 119 -3.52 -6.26 -11.53
C TYR A 119 -3.06 -6.29 -12.98
N GLY A 120 -1.79 -6.59 -13.24
CA GLY A 120 -1.18 -6.69 -14.57
C GLY A 120 -0.97 -5.35 -15.26
N SER A 121 -1.86 -4.39 -15.08
CA SER A 121 -1.82 -3.09 -15.74
C SER A 121 -2.65 -2.04 -14.99
N PRO A 122 -2.47 -0.74 -15.26
CA PRO A 122 -3.34 0.31 -14.70
C PRO A 122 -4.82 0.10 -15.04
N SER A 123 -5.14 -0.36 -16.24
CA SER A 123 -6.51 -0.68 -16.64
C SER A 123 -7.07 -1.89 -15.89
N GLY A 124 -6.23 -2.86 -15.54
CA GLY A 124 -6.59 -3.99 -14.67
C GLY A 124 -6.96 -3.53 -13.26
N LEU A 125 -6.18 -2.59 -12.70
CA LEU A 125 -6.46 -1.97 -11.42
C LEU A 125 -7.81 -1.21 -11.44
N VAL A 126 -8.04 -0.38 -12.46
CA VAL A 126 -9.31 0.36 -12.60
C VAL A 126 -10.49 -0.61 -12.70
N ARG A 127 -10.37 -1.69 -13.48
CA ARG A 127 -11.42 -2.71 -13.56
C ARG A 127 -11.70 -3.38 -12.21
N ALA A 128 -10.66 -3.72 -11.45
CA ALA A 128 -10.80 -4.29 -10.12
C ALA A 128 -11.48 -3.32 -9.14
N ALA A 129 -11.11 -2.04 -9.17
CA ALA A 129 -11.74 -1.00 -8.37
C ALA A 129 -13.22 -0.85 -8.73
N MET A 130 -13.55 -0.73 -10.01
CA MET A 130 -14.94 -0.63 -10.48
C MET A 130 -15.78 -1.86 -10.12
N ALA A 131 -15.21 -3.06 -10.25
CA ALA A 131 -15.87 -4.31 -9.87
C ALA A 131 -16.15 -4.36 -8.35
N SER A 132 -15.24 -3.82 -7.53
CA SER A 132 -15.42 -3.78 -6.08
C SER A 132 -16.56 -2.86 -5.62
N LEU A 133 -16.91 -1.86 -6.42
CA LEU A 133 -17.99 -0.91 -6.11
C LEU A 133 -19.38 -1.39 -6.56
N ARG A 134 -19.45 -2.44 -7.41
CA ARG A 134 -20.74 -2.97 -7.84
C ARG A 134 -21.40 -3.74 -6.68
N PRO A 135 -22.72 -3.60 -6.46
CA PRO A 135 -23.45 -4.46 -5.54
C PRO A 135 -23.23 -5.92 -5.94
N GLY A 136 -22.87 -6.77 -4.97
CA GLY A 136 -22.79 -8.21 -5.22
C GLY A 136 -24.17 -8.73 -5.68
N PRO A 137 -24.24 -9.89 -6.39
CA PRO A 137 -25.51 -10.52 -6.67
C PRO A 137 -26.24 -10.70 -5.33
N GLY A 138 -27.47 -10.17 -5.27
CA GLY A 138 -28.34 -10.33 -4.11
C GLY A 138 -28.50 -11.80 -3.73
N PRO A 139 -28.95 -12.12 -2.50
CA PRO A 139 -29.21 -13.50 -2.11
C PRO A 139 -30.13 -14.14 -3.13
N ILE A 140 -29.73 -15.28 -3.68
CA ILE A 140 -30.56 -16.08 -4.59
C ILE A 140 -31.82 -16.42 -3.79
N PRO A 141 -33.04 -16.02 -4.25
CA PRO A 141 -34.25 -16.43 -3.54
C PRO A 141 -34.26 -17.94 -3.48
N ALA A 142 -34.44 -18.46 -2.26
CA ALA A 142 -34.63 -19.89 -2.06
C ALA A 142 -35.88 -20.32 -2.86
N ALA A 143 -35.68 -21.27 -3.81
CA ALA A 143 -36.72 -21.88 -4.58
C ALA A 143 -37.52 -22.88 -3.73
#